data_3fb856701086903460345c9779bd2791
#
_entry.id   3fb856701086903460345c9779bd2791
#
_cell.length_a   1.000
_cell.length_b   1.000
_cell.length_c   1.000
_cell.angle_alpha   90.00
_cell.angle_beta   90.00
_cell.angle_gamma   90.00
#
_symmetry.space_group_name_H-M   'P 1'
#
loop_
_entity.id
_entity.type
_entity.pdbx_description
1 polymer ?
#
loop_
_entity_poly.entity_id
_entity_poly.type
_entity_poly.pdbx_seq_one_letter_code
_entity_poly.pdbx_strand_id
1 'polypeptide(L)'
;MVTFLLKKSYRLKDLQEIDFKDLWGDHGIFTTMWIFGNPPKILFFKNHLSNLLKSLKKYKINKRFIKNNILQILNKNLSKKKNYNHLLRIAINKNTISISLRKRLIPKLNFNLKLVNLRRERPQFKNLKYKKILSHLSKMNNTKSDIGVVFNKKLFETGTSNLLFISNDKIFTPKKDYYEGITYKFFKSKV
;
A
#
# COMPACT_ATOMS: atom_id res chain seq x y z
N MET A 1 16.88 2.57 -8.65
CA MET A 1 16.34 1.19 -8.59
C MET A 1 15.80 0.92 -7.18
N VAL A 2 14.64 0.29 -7.02
CA VAL A 2 14.09 -0.05 -5.70
C VAL A 2 14.73 -1.34 -5.20
N THR A 3 15.44 -1.27 -4.07
CA THR A 3 16.07 -2.45 -3.47
C THR A 3 15.04 -3.22 -2.62
N PHE A 4 14.86 -4.49 -2.93
CA PHE A 4 14.03 -5.40 -2.17
C PHE A 4 14.89 -6.29 -1.25
N LEU A 5 14.44 -6.40 0.00
CA LEU A 5 15.02 -7.31 1.00
C LEU A 5 14.36 -8.69 0.95
N LEU A 6 13.11 -8.74 0.54
CA LEU A 6 12.30 -9.96 0.49
C LEU A 6 11.27 -9.86 -0.64
N LYS A 7 11.09 -10.98 -1.34
CA LYS A 7 10.00 -11.20 -2.31
C LYS A 7 9.58 -12.67 -2.20
N LYS A 8 8.38 -12.93 -1.75
CA LYS A 8 7.82 -14.29 -1.59
C LYS A 8 6.38 -14.32 -1.99
N SER A 9 5.95 -15.43 -2.58
CA SER A 9 4.55 -15.70 -2.89
C SER A 9 4.16 -17.08 -2.40
N TYR A 10 2.89 -17.20 -2.01
CA TYR A 10 2.34 -18.42 -1.45
C TYR A 10 0.98 -18.68 -2.07
N ARG A 11 0.71 -19.94 -2.38
CA ARG A 11 -0.60 -20.40 -2.84
C ARG A 11 -1.58 -20.38 -1.64
N LEU A 12 -2.74 -19.76 -1.80
CA LEU A 12 -3.68 -19.55 -0.68
C LEU A 12 -4.28 -20.83 -0.10
N LYS A 13 -4.41 -21.89 -0.91
CA LYS A 13 -5.08 -23.14 -0.46
C LYS A 13 -4.27 -23.92 0.57
N ASP A 14 -2.94 -23.90 0.51
CA ASP A 14 -2.03 -24.75 1.29
C ASP A 14 -0.78 -24.02 1.83
N LEU A 15 -0.63 -22.74 1.53
CA LEU A 15 0.53 -21.91 1.87
C LEU A 15 1.87 -22.45 1.34
N GLN A 16 1.83 -23.28 0.29
CA GLN A 16 3.06 -23.65 -0.40
C GLN A 16 3.70 -22.42 -1.04
N GLU A 17 5.00 -22.26 -0.82
CA GLU A 17 5.79 -21.20 -1.46
C GLU A 17 5.90 -21.47 -2.95
N ILE A 18 5.70 -20.44 -3.76
CA ILE A 18 5.77 -20.47 -5.23
C ILE A 18 6.64 -19.32 -5.71
N ASP A 19 6.99 -19.32 -6.99
CA ASP A 19 7.70 -18.21 -7.62
C ASP A 19 7.00 -16.87 -7.36
N PHE A 20 7.83 -15.85 -7.11
CA PHE A 20 7.30 -14.54 -6.75
C PHE A 20 6.43 -13.93 -7.85
N LYS A 21 5.20 -13.58 -7.48
CA LYS A 21 4.24 -12.85 -8.31
C LYS A 21 3.93 -11.52 -7.65
N ASP A 22 4.16 -10.41 -8.35
CA ASP A 22 3.87 -9.08 -7.78
C ASP A 22 2.38 -8.73 -7.76
N LEU A 23 1.57 -9.47 -8.53
CA LEU A 23 0.11 -9.42 -8.65
C LEU A 23 -0.46 -8.08 -9.19
N TRP A 24 0.39 -7.15 -9.66
CA TRP A 24 -0.11 -5.91 -10.23
C TRP A 24 -0.93 -6.16 -11.50
N GLY A 25 -2.11 -5.56 -11.57
CA GLY A 25 -3.08 -5.73 -12.65
C GLY A 25 -4.12 -6.83 -12.40
N ASP A 26 -3.92 -7.68 -11.41
CA ASP A 26 -4.87 -8.74 -11.06
C ASP A 26 -6.15 -8.17 -10.41
N HIS A 27 -7.18 -9.01 -10.35
CA HIS A 27 -8.34 -8.77 -9.49
C HIS A 27 -7.97 -9.13 -8.04
N GLY A 28 -7.70 -8.11 -7.23
CA GLY A 28 -7.25 -8.32 -5.87
C GLY A 28 -6.96 -7.01 -5.15
N ILE A 29 -6.43 -7.12 -3.97
CA ILE A 29 -6.16 -5.99 -3.07
C ILE A 29 -4.76 -6.10 -2.46
N PHE A 30 -4.25 -4.97 -1.97
CA PHE A 30 -3.00 -4.94 -1.25
C PHE A 30 -3.05 -3.97 -0.07
N THR A 31 -2.08 -4.10 0.82
CA THR A 31 -1.75 -3.08 1.81
C THR A 31 -0.25 -2.88 1.88
N THR A 32 0.18 -1.68 2.29
CA THR A 32 1.59 -1.37 2.50
C THR A 32 1.74 -0.75 3.87
N MET A 33 2.67 -1.25 4.67
CA MET A 33 2.89 -0.88 6.06
C MET A 33 4.36 -0.56 6.29
N TRP A 34 4.64 0.36 7.21
CA TRP A 34 6.00 0.57 7.67
C TRP A 34 6.34 -0.48 8.73
N ILE A 35 7.46 -1.19 8.50
CA ILE A 35 8.10 -2.08 9.46
C ILE A 35 9.41 -1.45 9.89
N PHE A 36 9.69 -1.42 11.20
CA PHE A 36 10.85 -0.76 11.78
C PHE A 36 11.31 -1.43 13.07
N GLY A 37 12.56 -1.14 13.43
CA GLY A 37 13.17 -1.54 14.70
C GLY A 37 13.65 -2.98 14.77
N ASN A 38 14.21 -3.31 15.92
CA ASN A 38 14.66 -4.63 16.35
C ASN A 38 14.28 -4.82 17.82
N PRO A 39 13.33 -5.72 18.16
CA PRO A 39 12.56 -6.59 17.26
C PRO A 39 11.63 -5.80 16.32
N PRO A 40 11.20 -6.40 15.18
CA PRO A 40 10.41 -5.70 14.19
C PRO A 40 9.03 -5.32 14.72
N LYS A 41 8.65 -4.06 14.54
CA LYS A 41 7.32 -3.50 14.80
C LYS A 41 6.69 -3.08 13.49
N ILE A 42 5.38 -3.29 13.33
CA ILE A 42 4.62 -2.87 12.14
C ILE A 42 3.63 -1.80 12.55
N LEU A 43 3.77 -0.60 11.97
CA LEU A 43 2.91 0.54 12.28
C LEU A 43 1.46 0.25 11.88
N PHE A 44 0.53 0.46 12.81
CA PHE A 44 -0.92 0.26 12.59
C PHE A 44 -1.30 -1.13 12.04
N PHE A 45 -0.57 -2.19 12.40
CA PHE A 45 -0.78 -3.52 11.84
C PHE A 45 -2.24 -4.00 11.94
N LYS A 46 -2.87 -3.87 13.12
CA LYS A 46 -4.27 -4.28 13.34
C LYS A 46 -5.23 -3.53 12.39
N ASN A 47 -5.04 -2.23 12.19
CA ASN A 47 -5.86 -1.40 11.31
C ASN A 47 -5.68 -1.78 9.83
N HIS A 48 -4.43 -2.00 9.40
CA HIS A 48 -4.12 -2.46 8.05
C HIS A 48 -4.74 -3.81 7.74
N LEU A 49 -4.63 -4.77 8.67
CA LEU A 49 -5.18 -6.10 8.53
C LEU A 49 -6.72 -6.09 8.49
N SER A 50 -7.36 -5.35 9.40
CA SER A 50 -8.82 -5.17 9.41
C SER A 50 -9.32 -4.58 8.09
N ASN A 51 -8.66 -3.53 7.59
CA ASN A 51 -9.03 -2.88 6.33
C ASN A 51 -8.83 -3.80 5.11
N LEU A 52 -7.76 -4.59 5.12
CA LEU A 52 -7.48 -5.61 4.11
C LEU A 52 -8.61 -6.66 4.08
N LEU A 53 -8.98 -7.22 5.24
CA LEU A 53 -10.03 -8.23 5.36
C LEU A 53 -11.42 -7.70 4.94
N LYS A 54 -11.75 -6.44 5.30
CA LYS A 54 -12.97 -5.77 4.84
C LYS A 54 -13.00 -5.63 3.31
N SER A 55 -11.86 -5.28 2.72
CA SER A 55 -11.71 -5.12 1.27
C SER A 55 -11.81 -6.46 0.53
N LEU A 56 -11.26 -7.55 1.07
CA LEU A 56 -11.39 -8.91 0.51
C LEU A 56 -12.85 -9.32 0.36
N LYS A 57 -13.68 -9.04 1.39
CA LYS A 57 -15.13 -9.31 1.34
C LYS A 57 -15.79 -8.59 0.16
N LYS A 58 -15.47 -7.31 -0.05
CA LYS A 58 -16.00 -6.48 -1.17
C LYS A 58 -15.50 -6.95 -2.55
N TYR A 59 -14.32 -7.56 -2.59
CA TYR A 59 -13.72 -8.15 -3.79
C TYR A 59 -14.14 -9.61 -4.03
N LYS A 60 -15.04 -10.17 -3.19
CA LYS A 60 -15.52 -11.57 -3.27
C LYS A 60 -14.35 -12.58 -3.23
N ILE A 61 -13.28 -12.25 -2.52
CA ILE A 61 -12.15 -13.14 -2.26
C ILE A 61 -12.38 -13.81 -0.92
N ASN A 62 -12.27 -15.15 -0.87
CA ASN A 62 -12.44 -15.91 0.37
C ASN A 62 -11.42 -15.44 1.42
N LYS A 63 -11.93 -15.01 2.56
CA LYS A 63 -11.11 -14.47 3.66
C LYS A 63 -10.88 -15.49 4.79
N ARG A 64 -11.44 -16.71 4.67
CA ARG A 64 -11.24 -17.76 5.67
C ARG A 64 -9.73 -18.01 5.83
N PHE A 65 -9.26 -18.02 7.06
CA PHE A 65 -7.86 -18.19 7.44
C PHE A 65 -6.86 -17.12 6.96
N ILE A 66 -7.22 -16.14 6.13
CA ILE A 66 -6.28 -15.13 5.60
C ILE A 66 -5.51 -14.43 6.72
N LYS A 67 -6.15 -14.10 7.85
CA LYS A 67 -5.47 -13.49 9.00
C LYS A 67 -4.36 -14.40 9.53
N ASN A 68 -4.67 -15.67 9.77
CA ASN A 68 -3.71 -16.63 10.29
C ASN A 68 -2.60 -16.91 9.29
N ASN A 69 -2.94 -17.03 8.00
CA ASN A 69 -1.99 -17.21 6.90
C ASN A 69 -1.00 -16.04 6.84
N ILE A 70 -1.47 -14.79 6.94
CA ILE A 70 -0.59 -13.61 6.98
C ILE A 70 0.36 -13.69 8.18
N LEU A 71 -0.15 -13.99 9.38
CA LEU A 71 0.67 -14.07 10.58
C LEU A 71 1.73 -15.17 10.46
N GLN A 72 1.35 -16.34 9.96
CA GLN A 72 2.28 -17.46 9.72
C GLN A 72 3.38 -17.09 8.72
N ILE A 73 3.00 -16.46 7.59
CA ILE A 73 3.95 -16.02 6.56
C ILE A 73 4.90 -14.95 7.13
N LEU A 74 4.41 -13.98 7.90
CA LEU A 74 5.23 -12.94 8.50
C LEU A 74 6.19 -13.55 9.53
N ASN A 75 5.73 -14.43 10.40
CA ASN A 75 6.59 -15.12 11.39
C ASN A 75 7.68 -15.95 10.72
N LYS A 76 7.37 -16.63 9.61
CA LYS A 76 8.34 -17.42 8.84
C LYS A 76 9.44 -16.55 8.20
N ASN A 77 9.10 -15.33 7.74
CA ASN A 77 9.97 -14.53 6.87
C ASN A 77 10.62 -13.30 7.54
N LEU A 78 10.16 -12.88 8.71
CA LEU A 78 10.71 -11.74 9.42
C LEU A 78 11.60 -12.19 10.59
N SER A 79 12.88 -11.94 10.48
CA SER A 79 13.84 -12.25 11.56
C SER A 79 13.69 -11.28 12.71
N LYS A 80 13.62 -11.80 13.94
CA LYS A 80 13.63 -11.00 15.18
C LYS A 80 14.97 -10.33 15.46
N LYS A 81 16.07 -10.80 14.84
CA LYS A 81 17.43 -10.29 15.05
C LYS A 81 17.80 -9.16 14.06
N LYS A 82 16.96 -8.89 13.06
CA LYS A 82 17.24 -7.90 12.01
C LYS A 82 16.64 -6.56 12.35
N ASN A 83 17.39 -5.49 12.15
CA ASN A 83 16.85 -4.13 12.22
C ASN A 83 16.15 -3.76 10.91
N TYR A 84 14.95 -3.20 11.01
CA TYR A 84 14.13 -2.85 9.87
C TYR A 84 13.91 -1.34 9.77
N ASN A 85 13.84 -0.82 8.57
CA ASN A 85 13.26 0.46 8.19
C ASN A 85 12.76 0.31 6.75
N HIS A 86 11.69 -0.47 6.58
CA HIS A 86 11.26 -0.95 5.28
C HIS A 86 9.74 -0.77 5.12
N LEU A 87 9.30 -0.82 3.88
CA LEU A 87 7.88 -0.93 3.54
C LEU A 87 7.55 -2.39 3.24
N LEU A 88 6.70 -2.97 4.07
CA LEU A 88 6.11 -4.29 3.90
C LEU A 88 4.84 -4.16 3.07
N ARG A 89 4.79 -4.79 1.91
CA ARG A 89 3.57 -4.94 1.11
C ARG A 89 3.03 -6.35 1.25
N ILE A 90 1.73 -6.48 1.46
CA ILE A 90 0.97 -7.72 1.37
C ILE A 90 -0.04 -7.53 0.24
N ALA A 91 -0.02 -8.41 -0.76
CA ALA A 91 -0.91 -8.38 -1.91
C ALA A 91 -1.64 -9.73 -2.02
N ILE A 92 -2.94 -9.70 -2.31
CA ILE A 92 -3.79 -10.90 -2.33
C ILE A 92 -4.72 -10.83 -3.53
N ASN A 93 -4.73 -11.91 -4.32
CA ASN A 93 -5.74 -12.20 -5.31
C ASN A 93 -6.52 -13.48 -4.92
N LYS A 94 -7.31 -14.05 -5.81
CA LYS A 94 -8.13 -15.25 -5.55
C LYS A 94 -7.30 -16.47 -5.11
N ASN A 95 -6.07 -16.62 -5.61
CA ASN A 95 -5.28 -17.84 -5.48
C ASN A 95 -3.95 -17.65 -4.74
N THR A 96 -3.48 -16.41 -4.59
CA THR A 96 -2.11 -16.13 -4.16
C THR A 96 -2.08 -15.02 -3.12
N ILE A 97 -1.20 -15.19 -2.15
CA ILE A 97 -0.74 -14.14 -1.24
C ILE A 97 0.74 -13.87 -1.51
N SER A 98 1.09 -12.63 -1.76
CA SER A 98 2.46 -12.21 -2.02
C SER A 98 2.90 -11.19 -0.98
N ILE A 99 4.10 -11.35 -0.48
CA ILE A 99 4.76 -10.39 0.40
C ILE A 99 6.01 -9.83 -0.25
N SER A 100 6.24 -8.57 -0.09
CA SER A 100 7.51 -7.95 -0.47
C SER A 100 7.93 -6.90 0.56
N LEU A 101 9.23 -6.83 0.78
CA LEU A 101 9.85 -5.92 1.72
C LEU A 101 10.87 -5.09 0.97
N ARG A 102 10.66 -3.78 0.88
CA ARG A 102 11.56 -2.85 0.19
C ARG A 102 12.04 -1.76 1.12
N LYS A 103 13.21 -1.20 0.83
CA LYS A 103 13.73 -0.04 1.56
C LYS A 103 12.70 1.08 1.54
N ARG A 104 12.47 1.73 2.69
CA ARG A 104 11.63 2.92 2.78
C ARG A 104 12.40 4.11 2.22
N LEU A 105 11.83 4.76 1.21
CA LEU A 105 12.36 6.01 0.70
C LEU A 105 11.86 7.16 1.60
N ILE A 106 12.77 8.09 1.91
CA ILE A 106 12.44 9.31 2.66
C ILE A 106 12.31 10.43 1.65
N PRO A 107 11.15 11.09 1.55
CA PRO A 107 10.98 12.25 0.69
C PRO A 107 11.95 13.37 1.07
N LYS A 108 12.46 14.10 0.08
CA LYS A 108 13.24 15.34 0.29
C LYS A 108 12.31 16.51 0.56
N LEU A 109 12.83 17.59 1.15
CA LEU A 109 12.06 18.81 1.47
C LEU A 109 11.37 19.40 0.23
N ASN A 110 12.12 19.58 -0.86
CA ASN A 110 11.55 20.05 -2.13
C ASN A 110 10.98 18.86 -2.89
N PHE A 111 9.66 18.75 -2.86
CA PHE A 111 8.95 17.64 -3.45
C PHE A 111 7.97 18.10 -4.52
N ASN A 112 8.14 17.60 -5.74
CA ASN A 112 7.35 17.99 -6.91
C ASN A 112 6.18 17.03 -7.15
N LEU A 113 5.04 17.57 -7.53
CA LEU A 113 3.86 16.80 -7.90
C LEU A 113 3.59 16.96 -9.40
N LYS A 114 3.75 15.88 -10.18
CA LYS A 114 3.38 15.86 -11.59
C LYS A 114 1.91 15.48 -11.73
N LEU A 115 1.08 16.38 -12.23
CA LEU A 115 -0.33 16.11 -12.46
C LEU A 115 -0.53 15.14 -13.62
N VAL A 116 -1.33 14.11 -13.39
CA VAL A 116 -1.66 13.07 -14.39
C VAL A 116 -3.16 12.88 -14.43
N ASN A 117 -3.75 13.05 -15.62
CA ASN A 117 -5.17 12.79 -15.83
C ASN A 117 -5.41 11.28 -15.83
N LEU A 118 -5.92 10.77 -14.71
CA LEU A 118 -6.13 9.36 -14.47
C LEU A 118 -7.33 9.14 -13.56
N ARG A 119 -8.25 8.29 -13.97
CA ARG A 119 -9.30 7.77 -13.09
C ARG A 119 -8.90 6.39 -12.58
N ARG A 120 -8.84 6.23 -11.25
CA ARG A 120 -8.64 4.91 -10.64
C ARG A 120 -9.93 4.10 -10.67
N GLU A 121 -9.79 2.81 -10.93
CA GLU A 121 -10.89 1.86 -10.75
C GLU A 121 -11.13 1.66 -9.25
N ARG A 122 -12.37 1.84 -8.78
CA ARG A 122 -12.77 1.68 -7.36
C ARG A 122 -11.77 2.35 -6.39
N PRO A 123 -11.59 3.67 -6.48
CA PRO A 123 -10.52 4.38 -5.77
C PRO A 123 -10.59 4.25 -4.25
N GLN A 124 -11.77 3.95 -3.68
CA GLN A 124 -11.96 3.72 -2.25
C GLN A 124 -11.26 2.46 -1.72
N PHE A 125 -10.76 1.59 -2.61
CA PHE A 125 -10.01 0.39 -2.25
C PHE A 125 -8.56 0.48 -2.68
N LYS A 126 -7.67 -0.12 -1.90
CA LYS A 126 -6.27 -0.33 -2.27
C LYS A 126 -6.16 -1.59 -3.12
N ASN A 127 -6.66 -1.50 -4.36
CA ASN A 127 -6.73 -2.63 -5.28
C ASN A 127 -5.48 -2.78 -6.15
N LEU A 128 -5.29 -3.96 -6.74
CA LEU A 128 -4.13 -4.29 -7.56
C LEU A 128 -4.17 -3.69 -8.98
N LYS A 129 -5.25 -3.01 -9.40
CA LYS A 129 -5.36 -2.30 -10.68
C LYS A 129 -4.51 -1.01 -10.67
N TYR A 130 -3.21 -1.16 -10.42
CA TYR A 130 -2.29 -0.07 -10.13
C TYR A 130 -1.21 0.13 -11.21
N LYS A 131 -1.20 -0.70 -12.27
CA LYS A 131 -0.16 -0.68 -13.32
C LYS A 131 0.06 0.70 -13.95
N LYS A 132 -1.03 1.46 -14.25
CA LYS A 132 -0.92 2.81 -14.82
C LYS A 132 -0.18 3.78 -13.88
N ILE A 133 -0.49 3.76 -12.58
CA ILE A 133 0.20 4.56 -11.57
C ILE A 133 1.68 4.17 -11.51
N LEU A 134 1.98 2.87 -11.44
CA LEU A 134 3.35 2.38 -11.38
C LEU A 134 4.17 2.75 -12.61
N SER A 135 3.56 2.75 -13.80
CA SER A 135 4.25 3.16 -15.04
C SER A 135 4.65 4.65 -15.03
N HIS A 136 3.89 5.51 -14.36
CA HIS A 136 4.29 6.90 -14.15
C HIS A 136 5.39 7.01 -13.08
N LEU A 137 5.22 6.32 -11.94
CA LEU A 137 6.16 6.36 -10.82
C LEU A 137 7.54 5.78 -11.18
N SER A 138 7.60 4.77 -12.07
CA SER A 138 8.86 4.17 -12.50
C SER A 138 9.76 5.13 -13.30
N LYS A 139 9.17 6.17 -13.88
CA LYS A 139 9.88 7.21 -14.67
C LYS A 139 10.32 8.40 -13.81
N MET A 140 10.14 8.35 -12.49
CA MET A 140 10.35 9.48 -11.59
C MET A 140 11.34 9.14 -10.47
N ASN A 141 11.97 10.16 -9.92
CA ASN A 141 12.72 10.02 -8.67
C ASN A 141 11.75 10.13 -7.49
N ASN A 142 11.33 8.99 -6.96
CA ASN A 142 10.35 8.90 -5.89
C ASN A 142 10.79 9.48 -4.52
N THR A 143 12.04 9.98 -4.41
CA THR A 143 12.47 10.78 -3.24
C THR A 143 12.23 12.28 -3.44
N LYS A 144 12.00 12.73 -4.67
CA LYS A 144 11.82 14.14 -5.04
C LYS A 144 10.46 14.45 -5.67
N SER A 145 9.72 13.41 -6.09
CA SER A 145 8.48 13.61 -6.84
C SER A 145 7.51 12.43 -6.73
N ASP A 146 6.24 12.74 -6.90
CA ASP A 146 5.12 11.79 -7.04
C ASP A 146 4.19 12.30 -8.15
N ILE A 147 3.18 11.51 -8.51
CA ILE A 147 2.11 11.97 -9.38
C ILE A 147 0.94 12.50 -8.55
N GLY A 148 0.30 13.55 -9.04
CA GLY A 148 -1.03 13.98 -8.59
C GLY A 148 -2.09 13.41 -9.51
N VAL A 149 -2.98 12.58 -8.96
CA VAL A 149 -4.07 11.95 -9.72
C VAL A 149 -5.19 12.95 -9.91
N VAL A 150 -5.38 13.42 -11.13
CA VAL A 150 -6.40 14.41 -11.53
C VAL A 150 -7.45 13.73 -12.40
N PHE A 151 -8.70 14.02 -12.15
CA PHE A 151 -9.81 13.64 -13.01
C PHE A 151 -10.91 14.71 -12.95
N ASN A 152 -11.48 15.08 -14.09
CA ASN A 152 -12.46 16.16 -14.20
C ASN A 152 -12.00 17.44 -13.48
N LYS A 153 -10.78 17.90 -13.77
CA LYS A 153 -10.15 19.10 -13.19
C LYS A 153 -10.01 19.10 -11.65
N LYS A 154 -10.17 17.95 -10.99
CA LYS A 154 -10.05 17.81 -9.53
C LYS A 154 -8.87 16.90 -9.19
N LEU A 155 -8.08 17.30 -8.20
CA LEU A 155 -6.98 16.52 -7.66
C LEU A 155 -7.48 15.69 -6.47
N PHE A 156 -7.28 14.37 -6.50
CA PHE A 156 -7.86 13.43 -5.53
C PHE A 156 -6.85 12.86 -4.54
N GLU A 157 -5.71 12.45 -5.04
CA GLU A 157 -4.67 11.78 -4.24
C GLU A 157 -3.33 11.82 -4.99
N THR A 158 -2.25 11.40 -4.38
CA THR A 158 -1.02 11.13 -5.12
C THR A 158 -0.92 9.66 -5.52
N GLY A 159 0.11 9.31 -6.27
CA GLY A 159 0.39 7.91 -6.58
C GLY A 159 0.61 7.04 -5.35
N THR A 160 1.07 7.61 -4.23
CA THR A 160 1.44 6.85 -3.03
C THR A 160 0.80 7.33 -1.72
N SER A 161 0.22 8.56 -1.69
CA SER A 161 -0.21 9.24 -0.45
C SER A 161 -1.55 9.94 -0.59
N ASN A 162 -2.16 10.28 0.53
CA ASN A 162 -3.28 11.21 0.59
C ASN A 162 -2.80 12.66 0.54
N LEU A 163 -3.68 13.56 0.18
CA LEU A 163 -3.43 15.00 0.09
C LEU A 163 -4.13 15.75 1.21
N LEU A 164 -3.40 16.69 1.79
CA LEU A 164 -3.89 17.69 2.73
C LEU A 164 -3.43 19.06 2.20
N PHE A 165 -4.35 19.98 2.07
CA PHE A 165 -4.07 21.38 1.74
C PHE A 165 -4.38 22.23 2.96
N ILE A 166 -3.45 23.10 3.34
CA ILE A 166 -3.62 24.01 4.46
C ILE A 166 -3.64 25.42 3.91
N SER A 167 -4.67 26.19 4.24
CA SER A 167 -4.81 27.59 3.90
C SER A 167 -5.62 28.30 4.97
N ASN A 168 -5.11 29.42 5.50
CA ASN A 168 -5.77 30.22 6.53
C ASN A 168 -6.27 29.37 7.72
N ASP A 169 -5.39 28.53 8.27
CA ASP A 169 -5.66 27.62 9.40
C ASP A 169 -6.76 26.58 9.14
N LYS A 170 -7.17 26.43 7.89
CA LYS A 170 -8.14 25.40 7.47
C LYS A 170 -7.46 24.29 6.69
N ILE A 171 -7.90 23.04 6.97
CA ILE A 171 -7.42 21.86 6.28
C ILE A 171 -8.45 21.44 5.23
N PHE A 172 -8.01 21.38 3.98
CA PHE A 172 -8.82 20.94 2.87
C PHE A 172 -8.38 19.56 2.40
N THR A 173 -9.35 18.68 2.12
CA THR A 173 -9.10 17.33 1.63
C THR A 173 -10.13 16.97 0.56
N PRO A 174 -9.83 16.07 -0.36
CA PRO A 174 -10.84 15.53 -1.26
C PRO A 174 -11.98 14.86 -0.46
N LYS A 175 -13.23 15.03 -0.91
CA LYS A 175 -14.41 14.45 -0.23
C LYS A 175 -14.63 12.97 -0.56
N LYS A 176 -14.34 12.55 -1.80
CA LYS A 176 -14.63 11.20 -2.34
C LYS A 176 -13.66 10.83 -3.46
N ASP A 177 -13.81 9.61 -3.98
CA ASP A 177 -13.07 9.09 -5.14
C ASP A 177 -11.55 8.96 -4.94
N TYR A 178 -11.13 8.71 -3.69
CA TYR A 178 -9.76 8.40 -3.32
C TYR A 178 -9.72 7.29 -2.24
N TYR A 179 -8.53 6.75 -2.00
CA TYR A 179 -8.32 5.80 -0.93
C TYR A 179 -7.95 6.53 0.37
N GLU A 180 -8.76 6.37 1.39
CA GLU A 180 -8.40 6.84 2.74
C GLU A 180 -7.38 5.91 3.38
N GLY A 181 -6.12 6.32 3.37
CA GLY A 181 -5.02 5.58 4.02
C GLY A 181 -5.16 5.51 5.54
N ILE A 182 -4.54 4.51 6.16
CA ILE A 182 -4.63 4.31 7.62
C ILE A 182 -4.03 5.49 8.38
N THR A 183 -2.86 5.98 7.96
CA THR A 183 -2.21 7.16 8.57
C THR A 183 -3.08 8.41 8.43
N TYR A 184 -3.72 8.60 7.28
CA TYR A 184 -4.64 9.70 7.05
C TYR A 184 -5.86 9.64 7.99
N LYS A 185 -6.47 8.45 8.16
CA LYS A 185 -7.57 8.24 9.10
C LYS A 185 -7.17 8.54 10.54
N PHE A 186 -5.98 8.11 10.92
CA PHE A 186 -5.44 8.41 12.24
C PHE A 186 -5.25 9.92 12.45
N PHE A 187 -4.63 10.61 11.48
CA PHE A 187 -4.49 12.07 11.53
C PHE A 187 -5.86 12.76 11.65
N LYS A 188 -6.80 12.43 10.76
CA LYS A 188 -8.15 13.00 10.75
C LYS A 188 -8.94 12.79 12.05
N SER A 189 -8.61 11.77 12.83
CA SER A 189 -9.22 11.54 14.16
C SER A 189 -8.61 12.37 15.29
N LYS A 190 -7.56 13.16 15.00
CA LYS A 190 -6.83 13.98 15.97
C LYS A 190 -6.99 15.50 15.74
N VAL A 191 -7.57 15.87 14.61
CA VAL A 191 -7.92 17.22 14.20
C VAL A 191 -9.44 17.33 14.21
#